data_54e1ac76826d3bb6fef39329378d1e78
#
_entry.id   54e1ac76826d3bb6fef39329378d1e78
#
_cell.length_a   1.000
_cell.length_b   1.000
_cell.length_c   1.000
_cell.angle_alpha   90.00
_cell.angle_beta   90.00
_cell.angle_gamma   90.00
#
_symmetry.space_group_name_H-M   'P 1'
#
loop_
_entity.id
_entity.type
_entity.pdbx_description
1 polymer ?
#
loop_
_entity_poly.entity_id
_entity_poly.type
_entity_poly.pdbx_seq_one_letter_code
_entity_poly.pdbx_strand_id
1 'polypeptide(L)'
;VERTLFSKEEREMRKLAPLFLVVLALALVQCAPPSTPAPEPTSPPVEEPEDTPVPEPTATEEPAPTEEPAEQVLRIAFDASDLSSLDPHFAAATQDRAIVDMVFNGLIRYKPGDISQFEPDLAKAIPDPTTEDDKQVWTFELREGVMCHPWNGNEGYELTAEDVIYSLEKAANADRSAYAGEYTGMTFEAPDDYTVRVILDQPLSPALFLPKVTDYAGGFVVCKQAAEDLGDEAFKTHPVGTGPFMFESYTPMEMVRLAANEQYFRGAPKLTTVEAHYIPDISSRELGLREGELDLAEGLREQPWIEKMTGAEGVTVDVFGPGETVVLHMNQSVDPLGDVNVRRAIAYTLAREDFLAFFGEDTADALYSPVPVEFLAGGLTMEEVGEAGVIYETDRAMAQELLAEAGAEELELTANTSERASYRRTYEAIQDQLKQVGITLNLEVVDHSTMHSLIREDANPLVVYIAWRPNADVFLTRFYHSDSIVVTGAKPDTNFSHYTQIDDLIEGARVETDPDRQAELWKEAQLKIMEDAAAYPLFILKFVFGRAEYVDFGYDLMSTLALYPQITENTQLTR
;
A
#
# COMPACT_ATOMS: atom_id res chain seq x y z
N VAL A 1 36.30 37.14 4.49
CA VAL A 1 37.67 36.57 4.49
C VAL A 1 37.62 35.26 5.30
N GLU A 2 37.31 34.16 4.66
CA GLU A 2 37.73 32.84 5.15
C GLU A 2 37.75 31.87 3.97
N ARG A 3 38.94 31.32 3.73
CA ARG A 3 39.22 30.34 2.69
C ARG A 3 38.92 28.96 3.25
N THR A 4 37.98 28.23 2.65
CA THR A 4 37.73 26.81 2.94
C THR A 4 38.77 25.96 2.19
N LEU A 5 39.52 25.18 2.95
CA LEU A 5 40.52 24.21 2.48
C LEU A 5 39.84 22.93 2.02
N PHE A 6 39.93 22.62 0.74
CA PHE A 6 39.57 21.31 0.20
C PHE A 6 40.59 20.24 0.58
N SER A 7 40.15 19.04 0.92
CA SER A 7 40.97 17.94 1.38
C SER A 7 41.82 17.33 0.25
N LYS A 8 42.92 16.69 0.65
CA LYS A 8 43.98 16.15 -0.22
C LYS A 8 43.55 14.98 -1.12
N GLU A 9 42.41 14.36 -0.81
CA GLU A 9 41.88 13.18 -1.54
C GLU A 9 41.16 13.54 -2.85
N GLU A 10 40.58 14.70 -2.99
CA GLU A 10 39.92 15.13 -4.25
C GLU A 10 40.90 15.49 -5.39
N ARG A 11 42.18 15.63 -5.11
CA ARG A 11 43.22 15.95 -6.13
C ARG A 11 43.80 14.74 -6.86
N GLU A 12 43.64 13.54 -6.33
CA GLU A 12 44.18 12.31 -6.96
C GLU A 12 43.21 11.68 -7.98
N MET A 13 41.91 11.89 -7.87
CA MET A 13 40.93 11.32 -8.80
C MET A 13 40.83 12.00 -10.18
N ARG A 14 41.46 13.14 -10.37
CA ARG A 14 41.48 13.86 -11.67
C ARG A 14 42.63 13.50 -12.61
N LYS A 15 43.50 12.54 -12.28
CA LYS A 15 44.64 12.16 -13.09
C LYS A 15 44.55 10.79 -13.78
N LEU A 16 43.40 10.08 -13.71
CA LEU A 16 43.23 8.72 -14.25
C LEU A 16 42.15 8.61 -15.33
N ALA A 17 42.01 9.61 -16.16
CA ALA A 17 41.32 9.48 -17.44
C ALA A 17 42.14 10.23 -18.48
N PRO A 18 42.92 9.60 -19.37
CA PRO A 18 42.43 8.74 -20.45
C PRO A 18 43.42 7.59 -20.78
N LEU A 19 43.03 6.35 -20.56
CA LEU A 19 43.77 5.20 -21.14
C LEU A 19 42.86 3.97 -21.33
N PHE A 20 41.71 4.12 -21.99
CA PHE A 20 40.89 2.98 -22.43
C PHE A 20 40.17 3.29 -23.74
N LEU A 21 40.97 3.47 -24.78
CA LEU A 21 40.44 3.59 -26.14
C LEU A 21 41.50 3.24 -27.16
N VAL A 22 41.97 2.02 -27.18
CA VAL A 22 42.63 1.34 -28.31
C VAL A 22 42.77 -0.13 -27.92
N VAL A 23 41.80 -1.00 -28.25
CA VAL A 23 41.93 -2.41 -28.67
C VAL A 23 40.55 -2.91 -29.05
N LEU A 24 40.11 -2.65 -30.24
CA LEU A 24 39.05 -3.41 -30.90
C LEU A 24 39.23 -3.35 -32.40
N ALA A 25 40.19 -4.10 -32.91
CA ALA A 25 40.23 -4.47 -34.33
C ALA A 25 41.05 -5.75 -34.49
N LEU A 26 40.56 -6.67 -35.32
CA LEU A 26 41.18 -7.93 -35.76
C LEU A 26 40.73 -9.20 -35.01
N ALA A 27 39.68 -9.83 -35.56
CA ALA A 27 39.67 -11.25 -35.90
C ALA A 27 38.39 -11.61 -36.68
N LEU A 28 38.42 -11.41 -38.00
CA LEU A 28 37.55 -12.13 -38.93
C LEU A 28 38.30 -13.40 -39.34
N VAL A 29 37.83 -14.56 -38.92
CA VAL A 29 38.24 -15.87 -39.45
C VAL A 29 36.99 -16.60 -39.94
N GLN A 30 37.02 -16.94 -41.23
CA GLN A 30 36.04 -17.70 -42.00
C GLN A 30 35.88 -19.11 -41.45
N CYS A 31 34.64 -19.61 -41.36
CA CYS A 31 34.34 -21.04 -41.31
C CYS A 31 33.55 -21.45 -42.53
N ALA A 32 34.10 -22.43 -43.26
CA ALA A 32 33.45 -23.16 -44.36
C ALA A 32 32.61 -24.30 -43.82
N PRO A 33 31.59 -24.79 -44.55
CA PRO A 33 30.69 -25.84 -44.07
C PRO A 33 31.25 -27.27 -44.19
N PRO A 34 30.84 -28.22 -43.33
CA PRO A 34 31.30 -29.60 -43.42
C PRO A 34 30.55 -30.41 -44.47
N SER A 35 31.29 -31.26 -45.15
CA SER A 35 30.88 -32.20 -46.21
C SER A 35 30.14 -33.41 -45.65
N THR A 36 29.14 -33.88 -46.42
CA THR A 36 28.36 -35.11 -46.26
C THR A 36 29.17 -36.37 -46.42
N PRO A 37 29.02 -37.46 -45.62
CA PRO A 37 29.60 -38.75 -45.90
C PRO A 37 28.72 -39.60 -46.81
N ALA A 38 29.38 -40.39 -47.66
CA ALA A 38 28.78 -41.30 -48.63
C ALA A 38 28.31 -42.66 -48.01
N PRO A 39 27.42 -43.43 -48.69
CA PRO A 39 26.79 -44.60 -48.14
C PRO A 39 27.65 -45.88 -48.22
N GLU A 40 27.57 -46.71 -47.21
CA GLU A 40 28.17 -48.07 -47.19
C GLU A 40 27.27 -49.13 -47.88
N PRO A 41 27.87 -50.23 -48.33
CA PRO A 41 27.22 -51.19 -49.24
C PRO A 41 26.39 -52.24 -48.54
N THR A 42 25.33 -52.65 -49.21
CA THR A 42 24.41 -53.76 -48.89
C THR A 42 25.04 -55.09 -49.00
N SER A 43 24.77 -56.03 -48.03
CA SER A 43 25.00 -57.46 -48.13
C SER A 43 23.66 -58.25 -48.29
N PRO A 44 23.66 -59.39 -48.94
CA PRO A 44 22.44 -60.05 -49.43
C PRO A 44 21.72 -60.90 -48.40
N PRO A 45 20.49 -61.40 -48.71
CA PRO A 45 19.58 -62.00 -47.76
C PRO A 45 19.88 -63.50 -47.51
N VAL A 46 19.58 -63.91 -46.28
CA VAL A 46 19.55 -65.34 -45.87
C VAL A 46 18.10 -65.73 -45.58
N GLU A 47 17.68 -66.87 -46.14
CA GLU A 47 16.34 -67.46 -46.06
C GLU A 47 15.96 -67.91 -44.64
N GLU A 48 14.65 -67.77 -44.38
CA GLU A 48 13.94 -68.28 -43.18
C GLU A 48 13.93 -69.80 -42.98
N PRO A 49 13.64 -70.21 -41.73
CA PRO A 49 12.66 -71.30 -41.57
C PRO A 49 11.42 -70.86 -40.81
N GLU A 50 10.27 -71.31 -41.29
CA GLU A 50 8.94 -71.17 -40.70
C GLU A 50 8.91 -71.67 -39.26
N ASP A 51 8.31 -70.89 -38.36
CA ASP A 51 7.93 -71.39 -37.04
C ASP A 51 6.53 -70.90 -36.63
N THR A 52 5.85 -71.74 -35.93
CA THR A 52 4.47 -71.78 -35.46
C THR A 52 4.02 -70.58 -34.64
N PRO A 53 2.73 -70.18 -34.65
CA PRO A 53 2.25 -68.96 -33.96
C PRO A 53 2.20 -69.15 -32.43
N VAL A 54 2.97 -68.34 -31.73
CA VAL A 54 2.86 -68.14 -30.29
C VAL A 54 1.79 -67.06 -30.06
N PRO A 55 0.88 -67.23 -29.08
CA PRO A 55 -0.16 -66.22 -28.81
C PRO A 55 0.46 -64.85 -28.38
N GLU A 56 0.01 -63.73 -29.00
CA GLU A 56 0.38 -62.41 -28.69
C GLU A 56 0.12 -62.11 -27.20
N PRO A 57 1.09 -61.53 -26.47
CA PRO A 57 0.82 -60.93 -25.17
C PRO A 57 -0.09 -59.73 -25.35
N THR A 58 -1.21 -59.75 -24.65
CA THR A 58 -2.11 -58.58 -24.51
C THR A 58 -1.28 -57.37 -24.11
N ALA A 59 -1.23 -56.35 -24.98
CA ALA A 59 -0.60 -55.07 -24.67
C ALA A 59 -1.31 -54.49 -23.45
N THR A 60 -0.59 -54.45 -22.33
CA THR A 60 -0.98 -53.56 -21.21
C THR A 60 -0.83 -52.15 -21.73
N GLU A 61 -1.96 -51.43 -21.87
CA GLU A 61 -1.92 -49.99 -22.14
C GLU A 61 -1.03 -49.32 -21.08
N GLU A 62 0.09 -48.75 -21.52
CA GLU A 62 0.85 -47.79 -20.70
C GLU A 62 -0.13 -46.70 -20.25
N PRO A 63 -0.18 -46.37 -18.94
CA PRO A 63 -0.98 -45.24 -18.49
C PRO A 63 -0.54 -44.01 -19.30
N ALA A 64 -1.51 -43.31 -19.89
CA ALA A 64 -1.27 -42.05 -20.58
C ALA A 64 -0.43 -41.14 -19.66
N PRO A 65 0.58 -40.43 -20.17
CA PRO A 65 1.33 -39.48 -19.36
C PRO A 65 0.30 -38.55 -18.70
N THR A 66 0.32 -38.51 -17.38
CA THR A 66 -0.42 -37.48 -16.63
C THR A 66 0.16 -36.17 -17.11
N GLU A 67 -0.60 -35.36 -17.84
CA GLU A 67 -0.21 -34.00 -18.16
C GLU A 67 0.09 -33.29 -16.82
N GLU A 68 1.32 -32.87 -16.63
CA GLU A 68 1.65 -31.98 -15.51
C GLU A 68 0.71 -30.76 -15.60
N PRO A 69 0.07 -30.36 -14.50
CA PRO A 69 -0.79 -29.18 -14.51
C PRO A 69 -0.02 -28.00 -15.13
N ALA A 70 -0.63 -27.31 -16.09
CA ALA A 70 -0.01 -26.14 -16.71
C ALA A 70 0.40 -25.15 -15.61
N GLU A 71 1.63 -24.65 -15.68
CA GLU A 71 2.17 -23.70 -14.70
C GLU A 71 1.30 -22.45 -14.66
N GLN A 72 0.75 -22.14 -13.48
CA GLN A 72 -0.14 -20.99 -13.24
C GLN A 72 0.69 -19.83 -12.68
N VAL A 73 1.39 -19.10 -13.56
CA VAL A 73 2.24 -17.94 -13.20
C VAL A 73 1.45 -16.65 -13.37
N LEU A 74 1.28 -15.90 -12.29
CA LEU A 74 0.73 -14.53 -12.29
C LEU A 74 1.86 -13.52 -12.30
N ARG A 75 1.90 -12.63 -13.31
CA ARG A 75 2.88 -11.56 -13.48
C ARG A 75 2.24 -10.23 -13.18
N ILE A 76 2.70 -9.60 -12.09
CA ILE A 76 2.19 -8.30 -11.62
C ILE A 76 3.25 -7.25 -11.85
N ALA A 77 2.89 -6.05 -12.36
CA ALA A 77 3.79 -4.91 -12.46
C ALA A 77 3.33 -3.73 -11.60
N PHE A 78 4.25 -3.22 -10.79
CA PHE A 78 4.05 -2.05 -9.93
C PHE A 78 4.78 -0.81 -10.46
N ASP A 79 4.24 0.38 -10.16
CA ASP A 79 4.89 1.69 -10.36
C ASP A 79 5.98 1.90 -9.30
N ALA A 80 7.04 1.14 -9.41
CA ALA A 80 8.16 1.15 -8.50
C ALA A 80 9.47 0.87 -9.23
N SER A 81 10.57 1.39 -8.70
CA SER A 81 11.92 1.12 -9.23
C SER A 81 12.58 -0.08 -8.57
N ASP A 82 12.20 -0.37 -7.32
CA ASP A 82 12.74 -1.48 -6.54
C ASP A 82 11.90 -1.70 -5.27
N LEU A 83 12.21 -2.75 -4.50
CA LEU A 83 11.67 -2.94 -3.16
C LEU A 83 12.36 -2.01 -2.15
N SER A 84 11.65 -1.73 -1.06
CA SER A 84 12.18 -1.01 0.09
C SER A 84 12.41 -1.95 1.28
N SER A 85 11.42 -2.74 1.66
CA SER A 85 11.53 -3.77 2.69
C SER A 85 10.41 -4.80 2.58
N LEU A 86 10.77 -6.08 2.69
CA LEU A 86 9.82 -7.20 2.85
C LEU A 86 9.69 -7.65 4.31
N ASP A 87 10.33 -6.96 5.27
CA ASP A 87 9.98 -7.09 6.68
C ASP A 87 8.62 -6.41 6.90
N PRO A 88 7.55 -7.14 7.31
CA PRO A 88 6.20 -6.60 7.39
C PRO A 88 6.08 -5.42 8.35
N HIS A 89 6.94 -5.35 9.38
CA HIS A 89 6.95 -4.26 10.35
C HIS A 89 7.66 -2.99 9.85
N PHE A 90 8.18 -3.00 8.61
CA PHE A 90 8.76 -1.84 7.92
C PHE A 90 8.18 -1.61 6.52
N ALA A 91 7.49 -2.60 5.94
CA ALA A 91 6.89 -2.48 4.62
C ALA A 91 5.85 -1.34 4.60
N ALA A 92 6.11 -0.30 3.81
CA ALA A 92 5.28 0.90 3.73
C ALA A 92 4.83 1.24 2.30
N ALA A 93 5.64 0.92 1.29
CA ALA A 93 5.31 1.14 -0.10
C ALA A 93 4.32 0.10 -0.63
N THR A 94 3.53 0.46 -1.64
CA THR A 94 2.47 -0.40 -2.20
C THR A 94 3.01 -1.75 -2.67
N GLN A 95 4.09 -1.75 -3.45
CA GLN A 95 4.71 -2.98 -3.96
C GLN A 95 5.25 -3.88 -2.85
N ASP A 96 5.81 -3.29 -1.78
CA ASP A 96 6.31 -4.06 -0.63
C ASP A 96 5.17 -4.74 0.12
N ARG A 97 4.10 -3.98 0.39
CA ARG A 97 2.88 -4.48 1.06
C ARG A 97 2.21 -5.60 0.26
N ALA A 98 2.15 -5.47 -1.08
CA ALA A 98 1.58 -6.50 -1.94
C ALA A 98 2.30 -7.85 -1.77
N ILE A 99 3.63 -7.83 -1.65
CA ILE A 99 4.43 -9.04 -1.46
C ILE A 99 4.28 -9.56 -0.03
N VAL A 100 4.34 -8.68 0.96
CA VAL A 100 4.19 -9.02 2.39
C VAL A 100 2.84 -9.69 2.67
N ASP A 101 1.76 -9.17 2.09
CA ASP A 101 0.39 -9.71 2.23
C ASP A 101 0.27 -11.17 1.69
N MET A 102 1.03 -11.51 0.66
CA MET A 102 1.08 -12.88 0.14
C MET A 102 1.91 -13.84 1.00
N VAL A 103 2.87 -13.33 1.79
CA VAL A 103 3.85 -14.13 2.55
C VAL A 103 3.45 -14.33 4.01
N PHE A 104 2.72 -13.38 4.60
CA PHE A 104 2.39 -13.39 6.03
C PHE A 104 0.88 -13.48 6.30
N ASN A 105 0.54 -13.80 7.54
CA ASN A 105 -0.82 -13.77 8.08
C ASN A 105 -0.85 -12.91 9.35
N GLY A 106 -2.04 -12.44 9.74
CA GLY A 106 -2.33 -11.86 11.05
C GLY A 106 -3.08 -12.83 11.96
N LEU A 107 -3.38 -12.43 13.20
CA LEU A 107 -4.33 -13.19 14.04
C LEU A 107 -5.72 -13.24 13.38
N ILE A 108 -6.13 -12.12 12.81
CA ILE A 108 -7.31 -11.96 11.96
C ILE A 108 -6.87 -11.31 10.65
N ARG A 109 -7.73 -11.27 9.65
CA ARG A 109 -7.46 -10.55 8.41
C ARG A 109 -8.65 -9.69 7.99
N TYR A 110 -8.39 -8.67 7.18
CA TYR A 110 -9.45 -8.05 6.41
C TYR A 110 -9.99 -9.06 5.40
N LYS A 111 -11.31 -9.03 5.21
CA LYS A 111 -11.91 -9.89 4.18
C LYS A 111 -11.41 -9.45 2.81
N PRO A 112 -10.85 -10.36 2.00
CA PRO A 112 -10.38 -10.01 0.67
C PRO A 112 -11.43 -9.28 -0.15
N GLY A 113 -11.08 -8.11 -0.69
CA GLY A 113 -11.97 -7.27 -1.48
C GLY A 113 -12.94 -6.39 -0.68
N ASP A 114 -12.97 -6.46 0.67
CA ASP A 114 -13.89 -5.68 1.50
C ASP A 114 -13.27 -5.33 2.87
N ILE A 115 -12.69 -4.15 3.00
CA ILE A 115 -12.04 -3.68 4.24
C ILE A 115 -13.02 -3.33 5.36
N SER A 116 -14.31 -3.34 5.12
CA SER A 116 -15.32 -3.08 6.17
C SER A 116 -15.52 -4.28 7.09
N GLN A 117 -14.97 -5.45 6.74
CA GLN A 117 -15.17 -6.71 7.44
C GLN A 117 -13.84 -7.35 7.86
N PHE A 118 -13.85 -7.94 9.05
CA PHE A 118 -12.76 -8.80 9.52
C PHE A 118 -13.20 -10.26 9.48
N GLU A 119 -12.25 -11.16 9.27
CA GLU A 119 -12.45 -12.59 9.41
C GLU A 119 -11.29 -13.25 10.17
N PRO A 120 -11.51 -14.42 10.81
CA PRO A 120 -10.44 -15.16 11.48
C PRO A 120 -9.34 -15.56 10.50
N ASP A 121 -8.06 -15.46 10.92
CA ASP A 121 -6.92 -15.89 10.11
C ASP A 121 -6.09 -16.96 10.85
N LEU A 122 -4.98 -16.62 11.52
CA LEU A 122 -4.27 -17.56 12.40
C LEU A 122 -5.11 -17.93 13.62
N ALA A 123 -5.95 -17.04 14.10
CA ALA A 123 -6.92 -17.35 15.15
C ALA A 123 -8.13 -18.13 14.58
N LYS A 124 -8.73 -19.00 15.42
CA LYS A 124 -9.94 -19.77 15.10
C LYS A 124 -11.20 -18.88 15.03
N ALA A 125 -11.22 -17.77 15.79
CA ALA A 125 -12.32 -16.82 15.87
C ALA A 125 -11.82 -15.42 16.26
N ILE A 126 -12.64 -14.39 16.04
CA ILE A 126 -12.43 -13.05 16.59
C ILE A 126 -13.09 -13.06 17.98
N PRO A 127 -12.34 -12.91 19.08
CA PRO A 127 -12.90 -12.94 20.42
C PRO A 127 -13.55 -11.61 20.80
N ASP A 128 -14.46 -11.63 21.76
CA ASP A 128 -14.85 -10.46 22.52
C ASP A 128 -13.84 -10.22 23.65
N PRO A 129 -13.55 -8.96 24.03
CA PRO A 129 -12.66 -8.68 25.14
C PRO A 129 -13.30 -9.02 26.50
N THR A 130 -12.47 -9.40 27.46
CA THR A 130 -12.86 -9.56 28.88
C THR A 130 -12.19 -8.50 29.73
N THR A 131 -12.65 -8.33 30.97
CA THR A 131 -11.98 -7.47 31.96
C THR A 131 -11.40 -8.34 33.07
N GLU A 132 -10.09 -8.25 33.28
CA GLU A 132 -9.36 -8.96 34.34
C GLU A 132 -8.45 -7.95 35.05
N ASP A 133 -8.53 -7.89 36.38
CA ASP A 133 -7.75 -6.96 37.21
C ASP A 133 -7.77 -5.49 36.70
N ASP A 134 -8.96 -5.01 36.31
CA ASP A 134 -9.24 -3.69 35.74
C ASP A 134 -8.58 -3.42 34.37
N LYS A 135 -8.04 -4.44 33.70
CA LYS A 135 -7.47 -4.38 32.36
C LYS A 135 -8.36 -5.07 31.33
N GLN A 136 -8.36 -4.58 30.11
CA GLN A 136 -9.00 -5.25 28.98
C GLN A 136 -8.08 -6.36 28.47
N VAL A 137 -8.64 -7.55 28.25
CA VAL A 137 -7.92 -8.73 27.76
C VAL A 137 -8.61 -9.33 26.57
N TRP A 138 -7.86 -9.47 25.47
CA TRP A 138 -8.26 -10.16 24.26
C TRP A 138 -7.56 -11.52 24.22
N THR A 139 -8.33 -12.61 24.17
CA THR A 139 -7.79 -13.98 24.18
C THR A 139 -8.07 -14.67 22.84
N PHE A 140 -7.04 -14.93 22.06
CA PHE A 140 -7.11 -15.59 20.76
C PHE A 140 -6.69 -17.06 20.89
N GLU A 141 -7.52 -17.96 20.35
CA GLU A 141 -7.17 -19.38 20.17
C GLU A 141 -6.59 -19.57 18.77
N LEU A 142 -5.37 -20.05 18.65
CA LEU A 142 -4.70 -20.28 17.38
C LEU A 142 -5.15 -21.57 16.72
N ARG A 143 -5.07 -21.60 15.39
CA ARG A 143 -5.16 -22.84 14.60
C ARG A 143 -3.92 -23.69 14.84
N GLU A 144 -4.11 -25.00 14.93
CA GLU A 144 -3.05 -25.99 14.99
C GLU A 144 -2.64 -26.39 13.56
N GLY A 145 -1.39 -26.84 13.38
CA GLY A 145 -0.89 -27.31 12.08
C GLY A 145 -0.57 -26.21 11.08
N VAL A 146 -0.49 -24.94 11.49
CA VAL A 146 -0.04 -23.85 10.62
C VAL A 146 1.48 -23.87 10.54
N MET A 147 2.02 -24.04 9.34
CA MET A 147 3.46 -24.19 9.12
C MET A 147 4.11 -22.87 8.70
N CYS A 148 5.21 -22.52 9.34
CA CYS A 148 6.16 -21.53 8.84
C CYS A 148 6.81 -21.99 7.55
N HIS A 149 7.04 -21.09 6.60
CA HIS A 149 7.70 -21.42 5.33
C HIS A 149 9.12 -21.96 5.55
N PRO A 150 9.64 -22.83 4.65
CA PRO A 150 11.05 -23.22 4.64
C PRO A 150 11.99 -22.03 4.41
N TRP A 151 13.19 -22.05 5.00
CA TRP A 151 14.24 -21.05 4.76
C TRP A 151 15.64 -21.65 4.87
N ASN A 152 16.58 -21.23 4.04
CA ASN A 152 18.01 -21.58 4.12
C ASN A 152 18.29 -23.07 4.33
N GLY A 153 17.45 -23.97 3.76
CA GLY A 153 17.56 -25.42 3.92
C GLY A 153 16.90 -25.99 5.18
N ASN A 154 16.21 -25.17 5.98
CA ASN A 154 15.28 -25.59 7.03
C ASN A 154 13.93 -25.94 6.40
N GLU A 155 13.28 -26.99 6.87
CA GLU A 155 11.99 -27.46 6.33
C GLU A 155 10.77 -26.67 6.84
N GLY A 156 10.99 -25.66 7.69
CA GLY A 156 9.93 -24.96 8.42
C GLY A 156 9.54 -25.68 9.71
N TYR A 157 8.60 -25.11 10.44
CA TYR A 157 8.10 -25.65 11.71
C TYR A 157 6.67 -25.15 11.97
N GLU A 158 5.95 -25.82 12.85
CA GLU A 158 4.59 -25.41 13.25
C GLU A 158 4.62 -24.10 14.07
N LEU A 159 3.86 -23.10 13.62
CA LEU A 159 3.69 -21.82 14.31
C LEU A 159 2.95 -22.02 15.64
N THR A 160 3.44 -21.38 16.67
CA THR A 160 2.86 -21.39 18.02
C THR A 160 2.58 -19.98 18.54
N ALA A 161 1.98 -19.89 19.71
CA ALA A 161 1.76 -18.61 20.40
C ALA A 161 3.08 -17.87 20.68
N GLU A 162 4.21 -18.56 20.81
CA GLU A 162 5.52 -17.93 20.99
C GLU A 162 5.92 -17.09 19.77
N ASP A 163 5.61 -17.52 18.54
CA ASP A 163 5.85 -16.75 17.33
C ASP A 163 5.00 -15.47 17.28
N VAL A 164 3.74 -15.58 17.70
CA VAL A 164 2.83 -14.43 17.77
C VAL A 164 3.31 -13.41 18.80
N ILE A 165 3.68 -13.86 20.02
CA ILE A 165 4.24 -12.98 21.05
C ILE A 165 5.51 -12.28 20.53
N TYR A 166 6.45 -13.04 19.96
CA TYR A 166 7.66 -12.48 19.37
C TYR A 166 7.34 -11.40 18.32
N SER A 167 6.34 -11.64 17.46
CA SER A 167 5.93 -10.70 16.42
C SER A 167 5.35 -9.42 16.99
N LEU A 168 4.44 -9.52 17.98
CA LEU A 168 3.84 -8.36 18.64
C LEU A 168 4.87 -7.57 19.46
N GLU A 169 5.80 -8.25 20.13
CA GLU A 169 6.92 -7.60 20.83
C GLU A 169 7.88 -6.91 19.85
N LYS A 170 8.15 -7.52 18.68
CA LYS A 170 8.91 -6.90 17.60
C LYS A 170 8.17 -5.67 17.06
N ALA A 171 6.85 -5.77 16.83
CA ALA A 171 6.02 -4.66 16.38
C ALA A 171 5.99 -3.50 17.39
N ALA A 172 6.02 -3.79 18.69
CA ALA A 172 6.07 -2.80 19.78
C ALA A 172 7.46 -2.17 20.01
N ASN A 173 8.50 -2.66 19.35
CA ASN A 173 9.87 -2.18 19.51
C ASN A 173 10.22 -1.12 18.47
N ALA A 174 10.51 0.12 18.92
CA ALA A 174 10.80 1.25 18.03
C ALA A 174 12.07 1.08 17.16
N ASP A 175 13.01 0.23 17.57
CA ASP A 175 14.21 -0.08 16.77
C ASP A 175 13.93 -1.13 15.68
N ARG A 176 12.81 -1.88 15.81
CA ARG A 176 12.47 -3.04 14.95
C ARG A 176 11.15 -2.91 14.21
N SER A 177 10.46 -1.77 14.37
CA SER A 177 9.15 -1.53 13.74
C SER A 177 8.88 -0.05 13.55
N ALA A 178 8.32 0.30 12.41
CA ALA A 178 7.76 1.63 12.14
C ALA A 178 6.42 1.89 12.88
N TYR A 179 5.84 0.86 13.49
CA TYR A 179 4.51 0.89 14.09
C TYR A 179 4.51 0.80 15.62
N ALA A 180 5.68 0.89 16.28
CA ALA A 180 5.83 0.68 17.72
C ALA A 180 4.90 1.54 18.59
N GLY A 181 4.60 2.76 18.15
CA GLY A 181 3.69 3.66 18.85
C GLY A 181 2.26 3.14 18.99
N GLU A 182 1.83 2.24 18.10
CA GLU A 182 0.47 1.67 18.09
C GLU A 182 0.27 0.59 19.16
N TYR A 183 1.35 0.02 19.70
CA TYR A 183 1.34 -1.06 20.70
C TYR A 183 1.69 -0.58 22.11
N THR A 184 1.79 0.73 22.31
CA THR A 184 2.08 1.31 23.64
C THR A 184 0.99 0.94 24.65
N GLY A 185 1.38 0.47 25.84
CA GLY A 185 0.45 0.05 26.89
C GLY A 185 -0.17 -1.33 26.68
N MET A 186 0.41 -2.14 25.78
CA MET A 186 0.02 -3.53 25.55
C MET A 186 1.06 -4.49 26.14
N THR A 187 0.57 -5.58 26.70
CA THR A 187 1.38 -6.71 27.18
C THR A 187 0.88 -7.99 26.53
N PHE A 188 1.78 -8.88 26.18
CA PHE A 188 1.48 -10.09 25.42
C PHE A 188 1.86 -11.32 26.24
N GLU A 189 0.98 -12.33 26.31
CA GLU A 189 1.19 -13.58 27.04
C GLU A 189 0.80 -14.80 26.21
N ALA A 190 1.56 -15.89 26.33
CA ALA A 190 1.26 -17.20 25.79
C ALA A 190 1.13 -18.20 26.93
N PRO A 191 -0.08 -18.41 27.49
CA PRO A 191 -0.28 -19.37 28.58
C PRO A 191 -0.06 -20.83 28.15
N ASP A 192 -0.21 -21.13 26.88
CA ASP A 192 0.11 -22.41 26.22
C ASP A 192 0.47 -22.19 24.75
N ASP A 193 0.77 -23.26 24.01
CA ASP A 193 1.28 -23.21 22.64
C ASP A 193 0.29 -22.63 21.63
N TYR A 194 -1.01 -22.56 21.94
CA TYR A 194 -2.06 -22.15 21.02
C TYR A 194 -2.99 -21.07 21.58
N THR A 195 -2.63 -20.46 22.69
CA THR A 195 -3.39 -19.34 23.28
C THR A 195 -2.54 -18.10 23.36
N VAL A 196 -3.03 -17.00 22.77
CA VAL A 196 -2.42 -15.66 22.80
C VAL A 196 -3.32 -14.73 23.58
N ARG A 197 -2.78 -14.02 24.57
CA ARG A 197 -3.49 -12.98 25.32
C ARG A 197 -2.83 -11.63 25.06
N VAL A 198 -3.64 -10.66 24.65
CA VAL A 198 -3.23 -9.25 24.53
C VAL A 198 -3.92 -8.48 25.63
N ILE A 199 -3.14 -7.91 26.54
CA ILE A 199 -3.59 -7.21 27.74
C ILE A 199 -3.33 -5.72 27.56
N LEU A 200 -4.37 -4.90 27.65
CA LEU A 200 -4.31 -3.47 27.45
C LEU A 200 -4.40 -2.73 28.79
N ASP A 201 -3.47 -1.81 29.03
CA ASP A 201 -3.47 -0.93 30.20
C ASP A 201 -4.67 0.05 30.17
N GLN A 202 -5.09 0.46 28.98
CA GLN A 202 -6.29 1.24 28.74
C GLN A 202 -7.19 0.47 27.75
N PRO A 203 -8.52 0.41 27.98
CA PRO A 203 -9.42 -0.29 27.10
C PRO A 203 -9.48 0.43 25.73
N LEU A 204 -9.57 -0.34 24.66
CA LEU A 204 -9.81 0.12 23.30
C LEU A 204 -11.10 -0.49 22.75
N SER A 205 -11.84 0.27 21.94
CA SER A 205 -12.95 -0.30 21.18
C SER A 205 -12.45 -1.33 20.17
N PRO A 206 -13.31 -2.24 19.68
CA PRO A 206 -12.94 -3.15 18.59
C PRO A 206 -12.41 -2.42 17.35
N ALA A 207 -12.99 -1.26 17.00
CA ALA A 207 -12.56 -0.45 15.86
C ALA A 207 -11.10 0.05 15.98
N LEU A 208 -10.59 0.22 17.19
CA LEU A 208 -9.21 0.65 17.44
C LEU A 208 -8.26 -0.51 17.71
N PHE A 209 -8.74 -1.61 18.26
CA PHE A 209 -7.87 -2.74 18.61
C PHE A 209 -7.69 -3.73 17.45
N LEU A 210 -8.78 -4.17 16.80
CA LEU A 210 -8.71 -5.22 15.77
C LEU A 210 -7.74 -4.90 14.62
N PRO A 211 -7.67 -3.67 14.09
CA PRO A 211 -6.68 -3.32 13.06
C PRO A 211 -5.22 -3.58 13.45
N LYS A 212 -4.91 -3.65 14.75
CA LYS A 212 -3.54 -3.86 15.25
C LYS A 212 -3.08 -5.32 15.25
N VAL A 213 -4.00 -6.24 15.01
CA VAL A 213 -3.75 -7.69 15.00
C VAL A 213 -4.17 -8.36 13.69
N THR A 214 -4.42 -7.54 12.65
CA THR A 214 -4.76 -8.01 11.30
C THR A 214 -3.52 -8.29 10.45
N ASP A 215 -3.76 -8.79 9.25
CA ASP A 215 -2.83 -8.89 8.12
C ASP A 215 -2.47 -7.50 7.55
N TYR A 216 -2.08 -6.58 8.42
CA TYR A 216 -1.69 -5.22 8.05
C TYR A 216 -0.67 -4.65 9.03
N ALA A 217 0.36 -3.98 8.50
CA ALA A 217 1.34 -3.24 9.29
C ALA A 217 2.00 -4.12 10.39
N GLY A 218 1.98 -3.66 11.63
CA GLY A 218 2.58 -4.41 12.76
C GLY A 218 1.79 -5.64 13.20
N GLY A 219 0.58 -5.88 12.65
CA GLY A 219 -0.26 -7.05 13.00
C GLY A 219 0.14 -8.34 12.30
N PHE A 220 1.00 -8.27 11.26
CA PHE A 220 1.54 -9.46 10.63
C PHE A 220 2.41 -10.28 11.58
N VAL A 221 2.24 -11.61 11.54
CA VAL A 221 3.00 -12.55 12.36
C VAL A 221 4.20 -13.09 11.59
N VAL A 222 5.39 -12.93 12.13
CA VAL A 222 6.65 -13.47 11.58
C VAL A 222 7.04 -14.75 12.29
N CYS A 223 7.70 -15.67 11.59
CA CYS A 223 8.22 -16.90 12.14
C CYS A 223 9.49 -16.62 12.95
N LYS A 224 9.42 -16.73 14.29
CA LYS A 224 10.48 -16.34 15.22
C LYS A 224 11.83 -16.95 14.87
N GLN A 225 11.90 -18.30 14.70
CA GLN A 225 13.17 -18.98 14.43
C GLN A 225 13.82 -18.49 13.14
N ALA A 226 13.03 -18.27 12.09
CA ALA A 226 13.53 -17.75 10.82
C ALA A 226 14.02 -16.28 10.94
N ALA A 227 13.26 -15.45 11.67
CA ALA A 227 13.65 -14.05 11.91
C ALA A 227 14.94 -13.93 12.75
N GLU A 228 15.11 -14.80 13.75
CA GLU A 228 16.33 -14.86 14.56
C GLU A 228 17.54 -15.41 13.78
N ASP A 229 17.34 -16.46 12.97
CA ASP A 229 18.39 -17.07 12.15
C ASP A 229 18.89 -16.15 11.05
N LEU A 230 17.99 -15.43 10.37
CA LEU A 230 18.31 -14.50 9.29
C LEU A 230 18.88 -13.18 9.83
N GLY A 231 18.35 -12.72 10.95
CA GLY A 231 18.59 -11.39 11.51
C GLY A 231 17.86 -10.29 10.72
N ASP A 232 17.67 -9.14 11.36
CA ASP A 232 16.79 -8.06 10.87
C ASP A 232 17.17 -7.54 9.46
N GLU A 233 18.45 -7.47 9.10
CA GLU A 233 18.87 -6.97 7.78
C GLU A 233 18.58 -7.96 6.63
N ALA A 234 18.83 -9.26 6.81
CA ALA A 234 18.53 -10.24 5.79
C ALA A 234 17.01 -10.47 5.67
N PHE A 235 16.27 -10.36 6.77
CA PHE A 235 14.81 -10.52 6.79
C PHE A 235 14.09 -9.49 5.92
N LYS A 236 14.67 -8.29 5.71
CA LYS A 236 14.13 -7.25 4.82
C LYS A 236 14.04 -7.67 3.35
N THR A 237 14.78 -8.67 2.93
CA THR A 237 14.81 -9.16 1.53
C THR A 237 14.52 -10.65 1.40
N HIS A 238 14.41 -11.38 2.51
CA HIS A 238 14.15 -12.81 2.58
C HIS A 238 13.07 -13.08 3.63
N PRO A 239 11.82 -12.67 3.36
CA PRO A 239 10.72 -12.83 4.30
C PRO A 239 10.34 -14.29 4.49
N VAL A 240 10.03 -14.68 5.73
CA VAL A 240 9.54 -16.02 6.08
C VAL A 240 8.30 -15.89 6.94
N GLY A 241 7.16 -16.32 6.42
CA GLY A 241 5.86 -16.25 7.06
C GLY A 241 5.10 -17.57 6.97
N THR A 242 3.77 -17.48 7.01
CA THR A 242 2.84 -18.61 6.96
C THR A 242 1.83 -18.48 5.82
N GLY A 243 1.97 -17.46 4.97
CA GLY A 243 1.02 -17.08 3.93
C GLY A 243 0.86 -18.09 2.79
N PRO A 244 -0.04 -17.78 1.83
CA PRO A 244 -0.30 -18.65 0.68
C PRO A 244 0.89 -18.77 -0.28
N PHE A 245 1.81 -17.81 -0.27
CA PHE A 245 3.01 -17.86 -1.13
C PHE A 245 4.28 -17.71 -0.31
N MET A 246 5.33 -18.42 -0.72
CA MET A 246 6.65 -18.45 -0.10
C MET A 246 7.64 -17.66 -0.93
N PHE A 247 8.52 -16.91 -0.28
CA PHE A 247 9.62 -16.22 -0.96
C PHE A 247 10.56 -17.23 -1.64
N GLU A 248 10.81 -17.03 -2.94
CA GLU A 248 11.73 -17.86 -3.73
C GLU A 248 12.99 -17.08 -4.09
N SER A 249 12.86 -15.89 -4.68
CA SER A 249 14.01 -15.07 -5.09
C SER A 249 13.67 -13.59 -5.22
N TYR A 250 14.71 -12.76 -5.12
CA TYR A 250 14.67 -11.34 -5.40
C TYR A 250 15.82 -10.95 -6.32
N THR A 251 15.48 -10.30 -7.44
CA THR A 251 16.43 -9.67 -8.35
C THR A 251 16.28 -8.15 -8.24
N PRO A 252 17.30 -7.44 -7.70
CA PRO A 252 17.21 -5.99 -7.48
C PRO A 252 16.81 -5.22 -8.75
N MET A 253 15.90 -4.25 -8.61
CA MET A 253 15.35 -3.41 -9.67
C MET A 253 14.62 -4.18 -10.80
N GLU A 254 14.33 -5.45 -10.59
CA GLU A 254 13.66 -6.29 -11.58
C GLU A 254 12.39 -6.91 -11.01
N MET A 255 12.50 -7.85 -10.08
CA MET A 255 11.33 -8.54 -9.52
C MET A 255 11.59 -9.29 -8.22
N VAL A 256 10.49 -9.60 -7.53
CA VAL A 256 10.41 -10.66 -6.52
C VAL A 256 9.59 -11.82 -7.08
N ARG A 257 10.08 -13.04 -6.88
CA ARG A 257 9.39 -14.29 -7.25
C ARG A 257 8.95 -15.03 -6.00
N LEU A 258 7.69 -15.45 -5.98
CA LEU A 258 7.08 -16.24 -4.92
C LEU A 258 6.59 -17.59 -5.48
N ALA A 259 6.75 -18.66 -4.72
CA ALA A 259 6.22 -19.99 -5.02
C ALA A 259 4.99 -20.30 -4.16
N ALA A 260 4.06 -21.09 -4.67
CA ALA A 260 2.89 -21.52 -3.90
C ALA A 260 3.27 -22.30 -2.63
N ASN A 261 2.60 -22.03 -1.52
CA ASN A 261 2.64 -22.84 -0.32
C ASN A 261 1.58 -23.95 -0.41
N GLU A 262 1.95 -25.12 -0.90
CA GLU A 262 1.02 -26.24 -1.06
C GLU A 262 0.44 -26.74 0.28
N GLN A 263 1.07 -26.40 1.40
CA GLN A 263 0.63 -26.75 2.75
C GLN A 263 -0.13 -25.63 3.45
N TYR A 264 -0.56 -24.60 2.71
CA TYR A 264 -1.28 -23.47 3.27
C TYR A 264 -2.56 -23.94 3.99
N PHE A 265 -2.76 -23.47 5.21
CA PHE A 265 -3.82 -23.98 6.09
C PHE A 265 -5.26 -23.67 5.60
N ARG A 266 -5.44 -22.74 4.67
CA ARG A 266 -6.72 -22.46 4.01
C ARG A 266 -6.91 -23.24 2.71
N GLY A 267 -5.95 -24.06 2.31
CA GLY A 267 -5.89 -24.82 1.07
C GLY A 267 -4.78 -24.34 0.15
N ALA A 268 -4.24 -25.25 -0.66
CA ALA A 268 -3.17 -24.93 -1.61
C ALA A 268 -3.62 -23.83 -2.58
N PRO A 269 -2.77 -22.81 -2.86
CA PRO A 269 -3.06 -21.80 -3.87
C PRO A 269 -3.32 -22.41 -5.25
N LYS A 270 -4.20 -21.79 -6.01
CA LYS A 270 -4.45 -22.20 -7.41
C LYS A 270 -3.34 -21.76 -8.36
N LEU A 271 -2.67 -20.63 -8.04
CA LEU A 271 -1.46 -20.21 -8.73
C LEU A 271 -0.27 -21.03 -8.25
N THR A 272 0.66 -21.36 -9.13
CA THR A 272 1.93 -22.02 -8.77
C THR A 272 3.01 -21.01 -8.42
N THR A 273 2.94 -19.81 -9.00
CA THR A 273 3.97 -18.79 -8.90
C THR A 273 3.35 -17.39 -9.01
N VAL A 274 3.92 -16.44 -8.29
CA VAL A 274 3.67 -15.00 -8.49
C VAL A 274 5.00 -14.29 -8.75
N GLU A 275 5.04 -13.48 -9.81
CA GLU A 275 6.16 -12.61 -10.15
C GLU A 275 5.74 -11.15 -9.99
N ALA A 276 6.33 -10.44 -9.04
CA ALA A 276 6.09 -9.03 -8.76
C ALA A 276 7.20 -8.19 -9.39
N HIS A 277 6.92 -7.59 -10.56
CA HIS A 277 7.86 -6.82 -11.36
C HIS A 277 7.87 -5.34 -10.98
N TYR A 278 9.05 -4.71 -10.97
CA TYR A 278 9.24 -3.28 -10.77
C TYR A 278 9.37 -2.58 -12.11
N ILE A 279 8.31 -1.93 -12.58
CA ILE A 279 8.25 -1.26 -13.88
C ILE A 279 7.69 0.16 -13.70
N PRO A 280 8.51 1.20 -13.46
CA PRO A 280 8.03 2.55 -13.19
C PRO A 280 7.43 3.23 -14.42
N ASP A 281 7.83 2.84 -15.65
CA ASP A 281 7.30 3.43 -16.88
C ASP A 281 5.90 2.88 -17.22
N ILE A 282 4.91 3.77 -17.23
CA ILE A 282 3.50 3.38 -17.51
C ILE A 282 3.33 2.81 -18.91
N SER A 283 4.06 3.29 -19.92
CA SER A 283 3.92 2.80 -21.31
C SER A 283 4.41 1.36 -21.40
N SER A 284 5.42 1.00 -20.65
CA SER A 284 5.94 -0.38 -20.55
C SER A 284 4.94 -1.29 -19.86
N ARG A 285 4.29 -0.85 -18.75
CA ARG A 285 3.23 -1.61 -18.08
C ARG A 285 2.02 -1.83 -19.00
N GLU A 286 1.57 -0.78 -19.70
CA GLU A 286 0.47 -0.87 -20.70
C GLU A 286 0.78 -1.85 -21.83
N LEU A 287 1.99 -1.77 -22.39
CA LEU A 287 2.41 -2.66 -23.48
C LEU A 287 2.46 -4.10 -23.00
N GLY A 288 3.13 -4.35 -21.85
CA GLY A 288 3.24 -5.68 -21.28
C GLY A 288 1.89 -6.34 -21.00
N LEU A 289 0.90 -5.57 -20.50
CA LEU A 289 -0.46 -6.07 -20.29
C LEU A 289 -1.17 -6.41 -21.60
N ARG A 290 -1.08 -5.55 -22.62
CA ARG A 290 -1.72 -5.77 -23.92
C ARG A 290 -1.12 -6.90 -24.75
N GLU A 291 0.19 -7.12 -24.63
CA GLU A 291 0.89 -8.20 -25.33
C GLU A 291 0.88 -9.53 -24.53
N GLY A 292 0.31 -9.54 -23.30
CA GLY A 292 0.24 -10.73 -22.45
C GLY A 292 1.56 -11.10 -21.77
N GLU A 293 2.52 -10.17 -21.70
CA GLU A 293 3.75 -10.31 -20.93
C GLU A 293 3.50 -10.07 -19.43
N LEU A 294 2.46 -9.30 -19.10
CA LEU A 294 1.94 -9.06 -17.76
C LEU A 294 0.48 -9.53 -17.68
N ASP A 295 0.09 -9.99 -16.51
CA ASP A 295 -1.28 -10.42 -16.21
C ASP A 295 -2.05 -9.36 -15.38
N LEU A 296 -1.33 -8.54 -14.60
CA LEU A 296 -1.87 -7.47 -13.75
C LEU A 296 -0.88 -6.31 -13.70
N ALA A 297 -1.36 -5.07 -13.82
CA ALA A 297 -0.49 -3.89 -13.79
C ALA A 297 -1.16 -2.70 -13.09
N GLU A 298 -0.40 -2.00 -12.24
CA GLU A 298 -0.82 -0.72 -11.67
C GLU A 298 -0.99 0.33 -12.78
N GLY A 299 -2.19 0.94 -12.83
CA GLY A 299 -2.59 1.91 -13.82
C GLY A 299 -2.43 3.37 -13.39
N LEU A 300 -2.82 4.29 -14.26
CA LEU A 300 -2.98 5.70 -13.90
C LEU A 300 -4.39 5.96 -13.37
N ARG A 301 -4.48 6.75 -12.31
CA ARG A 301 -5.73 7.20 -11.70
C ARG A 301 -6.32 8.38 -12.50
N GLU A 302 -6.58 8.14 -13.78
CA GLU A 302 -7.05 9.15 -14.74
C GLU A 302 -8.05 8.55 -15.71
N GLN A 303 -9.17 9.22 -15.93
CA GLN A 303 -10.24 8.77 -16.86
C GLN A 303 -9.73 8.41 -18.26
N PRO A 304 -8.85 9.20 -18.91
CA PRO A 304 -8.34 8.85 -20.24
C PRO A 304 -7.56 7.54 -20.28
N TRP A 305 -6.88 7.18 -19.17
CA TRP A 305 -6.17 5.91 -19.07
C TRP A 305 -7.15 4.73 -18.95
N ILE A 306 -8.19 4.89 -18.14
CA ILE A 306 -9.26 3.88 -17.98
C ILE A 306 -9.92 3.61 -19.33
N GLU A 307 -10.36 4.66 -20.02
CA GLU A 307 -11.01 4.54 -21.34
C GLU A 307 -10.10 3.85 -22.37
N LYS A 308 -8.82 4.22 -22.40
CA LYS A 308 -7.82 3.63 -23.30
C LYS A 308 -7.65 2.13 -23.03
N MET A 309 -7.53 1.73 -21.76
CA MET A 309 -7.24 0.34 -21.40
C MET A 309 -8.48 -0.54 -21.43
N THR A 310 -9.66 -0.03 -21.06
CA THR A 310 -10.95 -0.72 -21.22
C THR A 310 -11.26 -1.00 -22.71
N GLY A 311 -10.77 -0.15 -23.61
CA GLY A 311 -10.88 -0.36 -25.05
C GLY A 311 -9.86 -1.36 -25.64
N ALA A 312 -8.92 -1.87 -24.85
CA ALA A 312 -7.93 -2.85 -25.30
C ALA A 312 -8.50 -4.27 -25.22
N GLU A 313 -8.26 -5.08 -26.27
CA GLU A 313 -8.75 -6.47 -26.34
C GLU A 313 -8.10 -7.33 -25.22
N GLY A 314 -8.91 -8.10 -24.50
CA GLY A 314 -8.46 -9.02 -23.45
C GLY A 314 -8.04 -8.34 -22.13
N VAL A 315 -8.34 -7.03 -21.97
CA VAL A 315 -8.00 -6.26 -20.77
C VAL A 315 -9.26 -5.80 -20.04
N THR A 316 -9.30 -5.98 -18.75
CA THR A 316 -10.27 -5.39 -17.80
C THR A 316 -9.58 -4.32 -16.97
N VAL A 317 -10.26 -3.23 -16.67
CA VAL A 317 -9.77 -2.21 -15.73
C VAL A 317 -10.60 -2.28 -14.47
N ASP A 318 -9.93 -2.48 -13.33
CA ASP A 318 -10.53 -2.46 -12.01
C ASP A 318 -10.28 -1.09 -11.36
N VAL A 319 -11.35 -0.46 -10.89
CA VAL A 319 -11.32 0.79 -10.10
C VAL A 319 -11.98 0.49 -8.77
N PHE A 320 -11.25 0.68 -7.66
CA PHE A 320 -11.70 0.23 -6.36
C PHE A 320 -11.26 1.16 -5.23
N GLY A 321 -11.97 1.06 -4.11
CA GLY A 321 -11.71 1.81 -2.89
C GLY A 321 -10.74 1.11 -1.91
N PRO A 322 -10.53 1.72 -0.77
CA PRO A 322 -11.17 2.96 -0.33
C PRO A 322 -10.66 4.21 -1.05
N GLY A 323 -9.54 4.11 -1.77
CA GLY A 323 -8.83 5.25 -2.33
C GLY A 323 -8.04 6.02 -1.26
N GLU A 324 -7.49 7.15 -1.65
CA GLU A 324 -6.81 8.06 -0.75
C GLU A 324 -7.55 9.39 -0.67
N THR A 325 -7.76 9.90 0.53
CA THR A 325 -8.34 11.23 0.72
C THR A 325 -7.38 12.30 0.25
N VAL A 326 -7.89 13.26 -0.52
CA VAL A 326 -7.17 14.47 -0.94
C VAL A 326 -7.75 15.64 -0.17
N VAL A 327 -6.96 16.19 0.72
CA VAL A 327 -7.37 17.26 1.64
C VAL A 327 -6.43 18.45 1.52
N LEU A 328 -6.98 19.65 1.43
CA LEU A 328 -6.24 20.91 1.57
C LEU A 328 -6.20 21.30 3.03
N HIS A 329 -5.01 21.31 3.63
CA HIS A 329 -4.75 21.82 4.98
C HIS A 329 -4.29 23.29 4.91
N MET A 330 -4.82 24.12 5.78
CA MET A 330 -4.52 25.56 5.83
C MET A 330 -3.74 25.90 7.10
N ASN A 331 -2.46 26.25 6.95
CA ASN A 331 -1.54 26.50 8.06
C ASN A 331 -1.88 27.77 8.83
N GLN A 332 -2.47 27.62 10.02
CA GLN A 332 -2.94 28.73 10.85
C GLN A 332 -1.80 29.51 11.53
N SER A 333 -0.57 29.02 11.49
CA SER A 333 0.61 29.71 12.02
C SER A 333 1.14 30.77 11.05
N VAL A 334 0.69 30.76 9.80
CA VAL A 334 1.12 31.70 8.74
C VAL A 334 0.09 32.81 8.54
N ASP A 335 0.49 34.08 8.74
CA ASP A 335 -0.39 35.21 8.45
C ASP A 335 -0.64 35.35 6.92
N PRO A 336 -1.91 35.65 6.48
CA PRO A 336 -3.11 35.92 7.31
C PRO A 336 -3.99 34.64 7.51
N LEU A 337 -3.49 33.42 7.27
CA LEU A 337 -4.25 32.17 7.43
C LEU A 337 -4.63 31.89 8.90
N GLY A 338 -4.06 32.60 9.87
CA GLY A 338 -4.53 32.62 11.26
C GLY A 338 -5.96 33.13 11.42
N ASP A 339 -6.41 34.01 10.52
CA ASP A 339 -7.79 34.50 10.51
C ASP A 339 -8.73 33.46 9.86
N VAL A 340 -9.78 33.09 10.59
CA VAL A 340 -10.77 32.10 10.12
C VAL A 340 -11.53 32.61 8.88
N ASN A 341 -11.74 33.91 8.72
CA ASN A 341 -12.41 34.51 7.56
C ASN A 341 -11.59 34.28 6.28
N VAL A 342 -10.27 34.38 6.36
CA VAL A 342 -9.38 34.09 5.22
C VAL A 342 -9.48 32.59 4.83
N ARG A 343 -9.47 31.68 5.80
CA ARG A 343 -9.60 30.26 5.53
C ARG A 343 -10.97 29.88 4.96
N ARG A 344 -12.05 30.45 5.50
CA ARG A 344 -13.41 30.30 4.96
C ARG A 344 -13.54 30.89 3.56
N ALA A 345 -12.91 32.03 3.28
CA ALA A 345 -12.87 32.60 1.94
C ALA A 345 -12.21 31.63 0.93
N ILE A 346 -11.10 31.01 1.31
CA ILE A 346 -10.46 29.95 0.50
C ILE A 346 -11.44 28.80 0.28
N ALA A 347 -12.11 28.31 1.32
CA ALA A 347 -13.08 27.21 1.24
C ALA A 347 -14.26 27.55 0.31
N TYR A 348 -14.87 28.75 0.43
CA TYR A 348 -15.95 29.21 -0.46
C TYR A 348 -15.51 29.47 -1.90
N THR A 349 -14.21 29.58 -2.15
CA THR A 349 -13.69 29.77 -3.52
C THR A 349 -13.64 28.46 -4.30
N LEU A 350 -13.41 27.33 -3.61
CA LEU A 350 -13.14 26.04 -4.23
C LEU A 350 -14.43 25.32 -4.65
N ALA A 351 -14.44 24.85 -5.90
CA ALA A 351 -15.50 24.02 -6.48
C ALA A 351 -15.02 22.56 -6.55
N ARG A 352 -15.64 21.66 -5.75
CA ARG A 352 -15.29 20.23 -5.74
C ARG A 352 -15.51 19.56 -7.10
N GLU A 353 -16.57 19.98 -7.80
CA GLU A 353 -16.94 19.43 -9.11
C GLU A 353 -15.83 19.61 -10.16
N ASP A 354 -15.09 20.73 -10.08
CA ASP A 354 -13.99 20.98 -11.01
C ASP A 354 -12.85 19.99 -10.81
N PHE A 355 -12.56 19.57 -9.57
CA PHE A 355 -11.57 18.52 -9.29
C PHE A 355 -12.05 17.15 -9.75
N LEU A 356 -13.32 16.79 -9.52
CA LEU A 356 -13.89 15.54 -10.00
C LEU A 356 -13.91 15.46 -11.52
N ALA A 357 -14.32 16.52 -12.21
CA ALA A 357 -14.30 16.58 -13.67
C ALA A 357 -12.89 16.42 -14.25
N PHE A 358 -11.88 16.79 -13.50
CA PHE A 358 -10.49 16.75 -13.91
C PHE A 358 -9.86 15.36 -13.79
N PHE A 359 -10.18 14.61 -12.73
CA PHE A 359 -9.70 13.24 -12.53
C PHE A 359 -10.61 12.22 -13.23
N GLY A 360 -11.91 12.48 -13.34
CA GLY A 360 -12.93 11.63 -13.92
C GLY A 360 -13.82 10.96 -12.85
N GLU A 361 -15.09 10.76 -13.22
CA GLU A 361 -16.12 10.20 -12.32
C GLU A 361 -15.81 8.76 -11.87
N ASP A 362 -15.05 8.00 -12.67
CA ASP A 362 -14.68 6.63 -12.29
C ASP A 362 -13.56 6.63 -11.24
N THR A 363 -12.65 7.62 -11.25
CA THR A 363 -11.44 7.64 -10.42
C THR A 363 -11.54 8.48 -9.17
N ALA A 364 -12.50 9.40 -9.08
CA ALA A 364 -12.62 10.32 -7.94
C ALA A 364 -14.06 10.46 -7.46
N ASP A 365 -14.24 10.38 -6.15
CA ASP A 365 -15.50 10.68 -5.46
C ASP A 365 -15.37 11.92 -4.59
N ALA A 366 -16.44 12.72 -4.46
CA ALA A 366 -16.44 13.91 -3.61
C ALA A 366 -16.20 13.55 -2.14
N LEU A 367 -15.34 14.28 -1.46
CA LEU A 367 -15.09 14.13 -0.03
C LEU A 367 -15.64 15.35 0.71
N TYR A 368 -16.50 15.13 1.69
CA TYR A 368 -17.17 16.19 2.45
C TYR A 368 -16.65 16.36 3.88
N SER A 369 -15.92 15.37 4.39
CA SER A 369 -15.33 15.41 5.74
C SER A 369 -13.91 14.84 5.73
N PRO A 370 -13.08 15.17 6.73
CA PRO A 370 -11.71 14.63 6.83
C PRO A 370 -11.62 13.09 6.88
N VAL A 371 -12.64 12.42 7.43
CA VAL A 371 -12.74 10.95 7.51
C VAL A 371 -13.80 10.48 6.52
N PRO A 372 -13.45 9.59 5.57
CA PRO A 372 -14.39 9.10 4.57
C PRO A 372 -15.42 8.14 5.18
N VAL A 373 -16.70 8.52 5.13
CA VAL A 373 -17.81 7.78 5.76
C VAL A 373 -18.07 6.43 5.10
N GLU A 374 -17.76 6.29 3.82
CA GLU A 374 -18.06 5.09 3.03
C GLU A 374 -17.35 3.84 3.54
N PHE A 375 -16.20 4.01 4.20
CA PHE A 375 -15.35 2.90 4.63
C PHE A 375 -15.01 2.90 6.12
N LEU A 376 -15.26 4.01 6.82
CA LEU A 376 -14.82 4.16 8.21
C LEU A 376 -15.96 4.67 9.12
N ALA A 377 -16.12 4.03 10.26
CA ALA A 377 -16.97 4.53 11.32
C ALA A 377 -16.52 5.92 11.79
N GLY A 378 -17.47 6.80 12.07
CA GLY A 378 -17.20 8.17 12.55
C GLY A 378 -16.93 9.19 11.45
N GLY A 379 -16.99 8.82 10.15
CA GLY A 379 -17.03 9.79 9.05
C GLY A 379 -18.38 10.53 9.00
N LEU A 380 -18.43 11.69 8.34
CA LEU A 380 -19.63 12.50 8.15
C LEU A 380 -20.14 12.39 6.72
N THR A 381 -21.44 12.19 6.59
CA THR A 381 -22.12 12.24 5.29
C THR A 381 -22.22 13.67 4.79
N MET A 382 -22.47 13.85 3.48
CA MET A 382 -22.77 15.16 2.89
C MET A 382 -23.97 15.84 3.57
N GLU A 383 -25.01 15.07 3.95
CA GLU A 383 -26.21 15.57 4.62
C GLU A 383 -25.85 16.16 6.01
N GLU A 384 -25.09 15.43 6.83
CA GLU A 384 -24.66 15.87 8.17
C GLU A 384 -23.81 17.15 8.11
N VAL A 385 -22.88 17.22 7.14
CA VAL A 385 -22.05 18.42 6.91
C VAL A 385 -22.90 19.60 6.41
N GLY A 386 -23.91 19.33 5.57
CA GLY A 386 -24.86 20.32 5.07
C GLY A 386 -25.78 20.87 6.18
N GLU A 387 -26.31 20.01 7.05
CA GLU A 387 -27.13 20.42 8.21
C GLU A 387 -26.33 21.27 9.19
N ALA A 388 -25.04 21.01 9.35
CA ALA A 388 -24.13 21.83 10.15
C ALA A 388 -23.73 23.17 9.48
N GLY A 389 -24.06 23.36 8.19
CA GLY A 389 -23.75 24.59 7.45
C GLY A 389 -22.27 24.77 7.11
N VAL A 390 -21.48 23.68 7.08
CA VAL A 390 -20.02 23.72 6.86
C VAL A 390 -19.57 23.03 5.58
N ILE A 391 -20.49 22.84 4.62
CA ILE A 391 -20.18 22.23 3.33
C ILE A 391 -19.31 23.14 2.43
N TYR A 392 -19.38 24.45 2.64
CA TYR A 392 -18.71 25.48 1.83
C TYR A 392 -18.97 25.29 0.33
N GLU A 393 -20.26 25.39 -0.08
CA GLU A 393 -20.60 25.47 -1.50
C GLU A 393 -19.94 26.70 -2.13
N THR A 394 -19.52 26.60 -3.37
CA THR A 394 -18.78 27.67 -4.05
C THR A 394 -19.57 28.96 -4.07
N ASP A 395 -19.10 29.98 -3.33
CA ASP A 395 -19.63 31.36 -3.33
C ASP A 395 -18.48 32.37 -3.33
N ARG A 396 -18.06 32.76 -4.54
CA ARG A 396 -16.96 33.70 -4.73
C ARG A 396 -17.28 35.11 -4.26
N ALA A 397 -18.56 35.49 -4.18
CA ALA A 397 -18.96 36.79 -3.64
C ALA A 397 -18.79 36.83 -2.11
N MET A 398 -19.22 35.78 -1.42
CA MET A 398 -18.96 35.57 0.01
C MET A 398 -17.46 35.52 0.30
N ALA A 399 -16.67 34.80 -0.53
CA ALA A 399 -15.22 34.73 -0.37
C ALA A 399 -14.56 36.12 -0.44
N GLN A 400 -14.96 36.96 -1.40
CA GLN A 400 -14.44 38.32 -1.54
C GLN A 400 -14.86 39.23 -0.36
N GLU A 401 -16.08 39.07 0.17
CA GLU A 401 -16.55 39.80 1.36
C GLU A 401 -15.69 39.42 2.60
N LEU A 402 -15.46 38.14 2.82
CA LEU A 402 -14.64 37.67 3.94
C LEU A 402 -13.16 38.11 3.83
N LEU A 403 -12.59 38.13 2.61
CA LEU A 403 -11.25 38.65 2.37
C LEU A 403 -11.17 40.18 2.66
N ALA A 404 -12.19 40.93 2.25
CA ALA A 404 -12.25 42.37 2.54
C ALA A 404 -12.40 42.66 4.05
N GLU A 405 -13.22 41.89 4.77
CA GLU A 405 -13.33 41.98 6.23
C GLU A 405 -12.00 41.69 6.95
N ALA A 406 -11.24 40.72 6.43
CA ALA A 406 -9.92 40.34 6.94
C ALA A 406 -8.79 41.29 6.46
N GLY A 407 -9.05 42.20 5.50
CA GLY A 407 -8.02 43.07 4.88
C GLY A 407 -7.00 42.27 4.06
N ALA A 408 -7.44 41.19 3.40
CA ALA A 408 -6.62 40.23 2.66
C ALA A 408 -6.98 40.09 1.17
N GLU A 409 -7.50 41.17 0.54
CA GLU A 409 -7.99 41.20 -0.85
C GLU A 409 -6.87 40.97 -1.89
N GLU A 410 -5.61 41.20 -1.54
CA GLU A 410 -4.44 41.01 -2.40
C GLU A 410 -3.47 40.00 -1.77
N LEU A 411 -4.01 38.86 -1.29
CA LEU A 411 -3.21 37.81 -0.65
C LEU A 411 -2.30 37.10 -1.66
N GLU A 412 -1.00 37.02 -1.34
CA GLU A 412 -0.01 36.28 -2.11
C GLU A 412 0.59 35.17 -1.26
N LEU A 413 0.53 33.91 -1.75
CA LEU A 413 1.05 32.72 -1.11
C LEU A 413 2.00 31.99 -2.05
N THR A 414 2.95 31.22 -1.50
CA THR A 414 3.83 30.35 -2.27
C THR A 414 3.78 28.95 -1.67
N ALA A 415 3.64 27.91 -2.50
CA ALA A 415 3.63 26.52 -2.06
C ALA A 415 4.48 25.63 -2.98
N ASN A 416 5.16 24.68 -2.38
CA ASN A 416 5.87 23.61 -3.10
C ASN A 416 4.87 22.50 -3.48
N THR A 417 4.95 22.02 -4.71
CA THR A 417 4.15 20.88 -5.19
C THR A 417 5.04 19.83 -5.86
N SER A 418 4.55 18.60 -5.95
CA SER A 418 5.24 17.50 -6.61
C SER A 418 5.06 17.54 -8.13
N GLU A 419 6.03 16.97 -8.87
CA GLU A 419 5.90 16.67 -10.31
C GLU A 419 4.81 15.63 -10.59
N ARG A 420 4.41 14.81 -9.60
CA ARG A 420 3.34 13.81 -9.75
C ARG A 420 2.01 14.47 -10.09
N ALA A 421 1.33 13.92 -11.10
CA ALA A 421 0.12 14.51 -11.66
C ALA A 421 -0.98 14.73 -10.61
N SER A 422 -1.19 13.81 -9.69
CA SER A 422 -2.20 13.91 -8.62
C SER A 422 -2.02 15.15 -7.72
N TYR A 423 -0.77 15.47 -7.37
CA TYR A 423 -0.47 16.67 -6.58
C TYR A 423 -0.46 17.94 -7.45
N ARG A 424 0.32 17.92 -8.55
CA ARG A 424 0.52 19.10 -9.39
C ARG A 424 -0.80 19.65 -9.92
N ARG A 425 -1.62 18.79 -10.50
CA ARG A 425 -2.91 19.20 -11.07
C ARG A 425 -3.89 19.71 -10.01
N THR A 426 -3.90 19.10 -8.82
CA THR A 426 -4.73 19.58 -7.71
C THR A 426 -4.31 20.98 -7.30
N TYR A 427 -3.01 21.27 -7.15
CA TYR A 427 -2.53 22.61 -6.84
C TYR A 427 -2.77 23.61 -7.97
N GLU A 428 -2.60 23.23 -9.23
CA GLU A 428 -2.90 24.07 -10.40
C GLU A 428 -4.38 24.46 -10.43
N ALA A 429 -5.29 23.51 -10.14
CA ALA A 429 -6.73 23.79 -10.04
C ALA A 429 -7.07 24.74 -8.86
N ILE A 430 -6.44 24.55 -7.70
CA ILE A 430 -6.58 25.47 -6.56
C ILE A 430 -6.08 26.85 -6.94
N GLN A 431 -4.92 26.99 -7.56
CA GLN A 431 -4.32 28.24 -8.03
C GLN A 431 -5.27 29.00 -8.96
N ASP A 432 -5.84 28.33 -9.96
CA ASP A 432 -6.76 28.93 -10.92
C ASP A 432 -8.07 29.40 -10.28
N GLN A 433 -8.58 28.66 -9.29
CA GLN A 433 -9.79 29.05 -8.57
C GLN A 433 -9.53 30.21 -7.60
N LEU A 434 -8.46 30.17 -6.81
CA LEU A 434 -8.09 31.25 -5.87
C LEU A 434 -7.84 32.59 -6.57
N LYS A 435 -7.29 32.56 -7.77
CA LYS A 435 -7.08 33.77 -8.59
C LYS A 435 -8.39 34.51 -8.89
N GLN A 436 -9.53 33.81 -8.93
CA GLN A 436 -10.83 34.43 -9.25
C GLN A 436 -11.36 35.34 -8.13
N VAL A 437 -10.82 35.22 -6.92
CA VAL A 437 -11.17 36.08 -5.77
C VAL A 437 -10.04 37.02 -5.35
N GLY A 438 -8.94 37.09 -6.11
CA GLY A 438 -7.81 38.00 -5.86
C GLY A 438 -6.64 37.37 -5.10
N ILE A 439 -6.70 36.07 -4.75
CA ILE A 439 -5.60 35.36 -4.10
C ILE A 439 -4.62 34.84 -5.16
N THR A 440 -3.34 35.22 -5.04
CA THR A 440 -2.26 34.69 -5.89
C THR A 440 -1.55 33.55 -5.16
N LEU A 441 -1.59 32.36 -5.76
CA LEU A 441 -0.81 31.19 -5.29
C LEU A 441 0.33 30.92 -6.27
N ASN A 442 1.57 31.12 -5.84
CA ASN A 442 2.78 30.77 -6.61
C ASN A 442 3.15 29.31 -6.34
N LEU A 443 3.36 28.53 -7.39
CA LEU A 443 3.72 27.11 -7.27
C LEU A 443 5.17 26.85 -7.67
N GLU A 444 5.91 26.18 -6.79
CA GLU A 444 7.25 25.68 -7.04
C GLU A 444 7.20 24.15 -7.20
N VAL A 445 7.47 23.65 -8.42
CA VAL A 445 7.41 22.22 -8.71
C VAL A 445 8.76 21.59 -8.37
N VAL A 446 8.77 20.61 -7.47
CA VAL A 446 9.95 19.86 -7.04
C VAL A 446 9.70 18.37 -7.18
N ASP A 447 10.74 17.53 -7.00
CA ASP A 447 10.55 16.08 -6.96
C ASP A 447 9.68 15.68 -5.74
N HIS A 448 8.99 14.54 -5.85
CA HIS A 448 8.00 14.10 -4.87
C HIS A 448 8.57 13.94 -3.46
N SER A 449 9.77 13.40 -3.32
CA SER A 449 10.42 13.20 -2.02
C SER A 449 10.82 14.53 -1.38
N THR A 450 11.32 15.47 -2.18
CA THR A 450 11.64 16.85 -1.76
C THR A 450 10.38 17.60 -1.31
N MET A 451 9.27 17.51 -2.05
CA MET A 451 7.99 18.08 -1.62
C MET A 451 7.58 17.56 -0.25
N HIS A 452 7.65 16.24 -0.03
CA HIS A 452 7.32 15.64 1.27
C HIS A 452 8.26 16.08 2.40
N SER A 453 9.53 16.35 2.13
CA SER A 453 10.46 16.91 3.12
C SER A 453 10.09 18.34 3.47
N LEU A 454 9.87 19.19 2.46
CA LEU A 454 9.56 20.61 2.64
C LEU A 454 8.26 20.85 3.41
N ILE A 455 7.18 20.09 3.12
CA ILE A 455 5.93 20.24 3.87
C ILE A 455 6.07 19.78 5.33
N ARG A 456 6.94 18.81 5.62
CA ARG A 456 7.27 18.40 7.00
C ARG A 456 8.21 19.38 7.71
N GLU A 457 8.93 20.21 6.97
CA GLU A 457 9.70 21.34 7.49
C GLU A 457 8.86 22.62 7.62
N ASP A 458 7.53 22.50 7.44
CA ASP A 458 6.55 23.59 7.57
C ASP A 458 6.70 24.71 6.52
N ALA A 459 7.20 24.38 5.33
CA ALA A 459 7.51 25.35 4.28
C ALA A 459 6.26 25.90 3.55
N ASN A 460 5.11 25.21 3.61
CA ASN A 460 3.92 25.56 2.83
C ASN A 460 2.81 26.18 3.70
N PRO A 461 2.23 27.32 3.30
CA PRO A 461 1.01 27.86 3.93
C PRO A 461 -0.26 27.06 3.62
N LEU A 462 -0.31 26.45 2.43
CA LEU A 462 -1.38 25.57 1.96
C LEU A 462 -0.77 24.22 1.59
N VAL A 463 -1.23 23.14 2.23
CA VAL A 463 -0.73 21.80 2.00
C VAL A 463 -1.85 20.91 1.46
N VAL A 464 -1.75 20.49 0.20
CA VAL A 464 -2.52 19.34 -0.31
C VAL A 464 -1.82 18.08 0.15
N TYR A 465 -2.54 17.21 0.86
CA TYR A 465 -2.00 15.92 1.27
C TYR A 465 -2.92 14.77 0.82
N ILE A 466 -2.30 13.74 0.24
CA ILE A 466 -2.98 12.57 -0.31
C ILE A 466 -2.61 11.38 0.56
N ALA A 467 -3.59 10.78 1.24
CA ALA A 467 -3.33 9.66 2.14
C ALA A 467 -4.59 8.87 2.51
N TRP A 468 -4.37 7.63 2.90
CA TRP A 468 -5.35 6.80 3.59
C TRP A 468 -4.90 6.51 5.03
N ARG A 469 -5.87 6.29 5.94
CA ARG A 469 -5.63 5.84 7.31
C ARG A 469 -6.67 4.77 7.70
N PRO A 470 -6.31 3.80 8.58
CA PRO A 470 -7.14 2.62 8.82
C PRO A 470 -8.41 2.88 9.63
N ASN A 471 -8.51 4.00 10.35
CA ASN A 471 -9.67 4.38 11.15
C ASN A 471 -9.71 5.89 11.42
N ALA A 472 -10.82 6.37 11.97
CA ALA A 472 -11.03 7.80 12.26
C ALA A 472 -10.04 8.35 13.29
N ASP A 473 -9.66 7.59 14.32
CA ASP A 473 -8.69 8.05 15.32
C ASP A 473 -7.34 8.38 14.68
N VAL A 474 -6.84 7.52 13.79
CA VAL A 474 -5.56 7.75 13.11
C VAL A 474 -5.63 8.94 12.15
N PHE A 475 -6.75 9.14 11.43
CA PHE A 475 -6.97 10.35 10.63
C PHE A 475 -6.91 11.61 11.49
N LEU A 476 -7.71 11.66 12.56
CA LEU A 476 -7.84 12.85 13.40
C LEU A 476 -6.57 13.13 14.21
N THR A 477 -5.95 12.09 14.77
CA THR A 477 -4.71 12.23 15.53
C THR A 477 -3.57 12.74 14.66
N ARG A 478 -3.31 12.11 13.51
CA ARG A 478 -2.14 12.46 12.70
C ARG A 478 -2.29 13.81 12.01
N PHE A 479 -3.51 14.18 11.62
CA PHE A 479 -3.73 15.40 10.85
C PHE A 479 -4.18 16.61 11.69
N TYR A 480 -4.67 16.42 12.94
CA TYR A 480 -5.29 17.54 13.68
C TYR A 480 -5.00 17.57 15.19
N HIS A 481 -4.41 16.53 15.78
CA HIS A 481 -3.99 16.58 17.18
C HIS A 481 -2.78 17.51 17.36
N SER A 482 -2.73 18.29 18.44
CA SER A 482 -1.66 19.25 18.68
C SER A 482 -0.27 18.61 18.77
N ASP A 483 -0.15 17.40 19.33
CA ASP A 483 1.11 16.64 19.39
C ASP A 483 1.67 16.33 17.99
N SER A 484 0.82 16.21 16.97
CA SER A 484 1.18 15.85 15.59
C SER A 484 1.52 17.06 14.71
N ILE A 485 1.50 18.28 15.25
CA ILE A 485 1.90 19.48 14.49
C ILE A 485 3.31 19.29 13.96
N VAL A 486 3.49 19.55 12.66
CA VAL A 486 4.81 19.48 12.03
C VAL A 486 5.80 20.40 12.74
N VAL A 487 7.04 19.95 12.92
CA VAL A 487 8.15 20.66 13.59
C VAL A 487 7.94 20.92 15.08
N THR A 488 6.78 21.47 15.50
CA THR A 488 6.59 22.02 16.86
C THR A 488 5.78 21.13 17.80
N GLY A 489 5.08 20.12 17.30
CA GLY A 489 4.33 19.17 18.12
C GLY A 489 5.23 18.31 19.02
N ALA A 490 4.67 17.73 20.05
CA ALA A 490 5.41 16.83 20.95
C ALA A 490 5.85 15.52 20.27
N LYS A 491 5.09 15.11 19.24
CA LYS A 491 5.36 13.96 18.35
C LYS A 491 5.07 14.36 16.90
N PRO A 492 5.91 15.21 16.28
CA PRO A 492 5.61 15.78 14.96
C PRO A 492 5.28 14.72 13.91
N ASP A 493 4.15 14.91 13.20
CA ASP A 493 3.71 14.00 12.14
C ASP A 493 3.18 14.79 10.92
N THR A 494 1.87 14.93 10.75
CA THR A 494 1.24 15.49 9.56
C THR A 494 0.12 16.50 9.87
N ASN A 495 0.08 17.09 11.07
CA ASN A 495 -0.80 18.22 11.33
C ASN A 495 -0.21 19.51 10.69
N PHE A 496 -0.42 19.63 9.37
CA PHE A 496 0.02 20.77 8.57
C PHE A 496 -0.80 22.04 8.81
N SER A 497 -2.01 21.89 9.37
CA SER A 497 -2.89 23.04 9.67
C SER A 497 -2.54 23.75 10.96
N HIS A 498 -1.69 23.21 11.82
CA HIS A 498 -1.42 23.68 13.18
C HIS A 498 -2.69 23.80 14.03
N TYR A 499 -3.71 22.97 13.73
CA TYR A 499 -4.97 22.96 14.47
C TYR A 499 -4.81 22.30 15.84
N THR A 500 -5.51 22.83 16.88
CA THR A 500 -5.32 22.40 18.27
C THR A 500 -6.61 22.34 19.08
N GLN A 501 -7.78 22.42 18.44
CA GLN A 501 -9.04 22.65 19.16
C GLN A 501 -9.86 21.39 19.43
N ILE A 502 -9.30 20.18 19.11
CA ILE A 502 -10.04 18.92 19.19
C ILE A 502 -9.31 17.80 19.94
N ASP A 503 -8.20 18.11 20.61
CA ASP A 503 -7.41 17.10 21.34
C ASP A 503 -8.29 16.33 22.34
N ASP A 504 -9.09 17.04 23.16
CA ASP A 504 -9.99 16.43 24.14
C ASP A 504 -11.01 15.47 23.50
N LEU A 505 -11.50 15.78 22.28
CA LEU A 505 -12.45 14.91 21.55
C LEU A 505 -11.77 13.66 21.02
N ILE A 506 -10.55 13.81 20.47
CA ILE A 506 -9.76 12.66 19.99
C ILE A 506 -9.40 11.75 21.16
N GLU A 507 -8.87 12.32 22.25
CA GLU A 507 -8.47 11.58 23.44
C GLU A 507 -9.68 10.92 24.12
N GLY A 508 -10.82 11.64 24.20
CA GLY A 508 -12.07 11.09 24.71
C GLY A 508 -12.61 9.94 23.86
N ALA A 509 -12.58 10.07 22.53
CA ALA A 509 -12.99 8.99 21.63
C ALA A 509 -12.07 7.77 21.73
N ARG A 510 -10.78 7.97 21.98
CA ARG A 510 -9.81 6.88 22.08
C ARG A 510 -10.07 5.94 23.25
N VAL A 511 -10.56 6.47 24.37
CA VAL A 511 -10.88 5.68 25.57
C VAL A 511 -12.36 5.24 25.63
N GLU A 512 -13.20 5.72 24.71
CA GLU A 512 -14.61 5.32 24.62
C GLU A 512 -14.70 3.90 24.02
N THR A 513 -15.46 3.04 24.67
CA THR A 513 -15.67 1.64 24.26
C THR A 513 -17.02 1.37 23.64
N ASP A 514 -17.98 2.29 23.81
CA ASP A 514 -19.25 2.25 23.09
C ASP A 514 -19.04 2.77 21.66
N PRO A 515 -19.24 1.93 20.61
CA PRO A 515 -18.93 2.32 19.23
C PRO A 515 -19.73 3.51 18.72
N ASP A 516 -20.99 3.63 19.12
CA ASP A 516 -21.88 4.72 18.66
C ASP A 516 -21.42 6.04 19.30
N ARG A 517 -21.12 6.03 20.60
CA ARG A 517 -20.62 7.21 21.29
C ARG A 517 -19.22 7.62 20.81
N GLN A 518 -18.37 6.67 20.52
CA GLN A 518 -17.07 6.91 19.93
C GLN A 518 -17.20 7.60 18.56
N ALA A 519 -18.07 7.08 17.69
CA ALA A 519 -18.34 7.66 16.38
C ALA A 519 -18.87 9.11 16.50
N GLU A 520 -19.77 9.39 17.48
CA GLU A 520 -20.25 10.75 17.74
C GLU A 520 -19.11 11.72 18.11
N LEU A 521 -18.16 11.31 18.96
CA LEU A 521 -17.00 12.15 19.32
C LEU A 521 -16.12 12.45 18.10
N TRP A 522 -15.88 11.48 17.24
CA TRP A 522 -15.14 11.70 15.99
C TRP A 522 -15.91 12.63 15.03
N LYS A 523 -17.23 12.51 14.93
CA LYS A 523 -18.07 13.42 14.13
C LYS A 523 -18.01 14.85 14.67
N GLU A 524 -18.12 15.04 15.99
CA GLU A 524 -18.01 16.35 16.64
C GLU A 524 -16.64 16.99 16.36
N ALA A 525 -15.53 16.22 16.44
CA ALA A 525 -14.21 16.71 16.12
C ALA A 525 -14.10 17.19 14.67
N GLN A 526 -14.66 16.44 13.71
CA GLN A 526 -14.65 16.84 12.30
C GLN A 526 -15.47 18.09 12.02
N LEU A 527 -16.65 18.22 12.63
CA LEU A 527 -17.45 19.44 12.49
C LEU A 527 -16.67 20.69 12.95
N LYS A 528 -15.93 20.61 14.05
CA LYS A 528 -15.07 21.73 14.50
C LYS A 528 -13.95 22.04 13.52
N ILE A 529 -13.29 21.02 12.95
CA ILE A 529 -12.28 21.22 11.90
C ILE A 529 -12.87 21.99 10.71
N MET A 530 -14.09 21.60 10.30
CA MET A 530 -14.79 22.22 9.18
C MET A 530 -15.31 23.63 9.52
N GLU A 531 -15.88 23.85 10.71
CA GLU A 531 -16.33 25.17 11.19
C GLU A 531 -15.19 26.20 11.21
N ASP A 532 -14.01 25.78 11.66
CA ASP A 532 -12.80 26.60 11.71
C ASP A 532 -12.04 26.66 10.38
N ALA A 533 -12.56 25.97 9.35
CA ALA A 533 -11.92 25.83 8.05
C ALA A 533 -10.41 25.51 8.17
N ALA A 534 -10.05 24.65 9.13
CA ALA A 534 -8.66 24.21 9.30
C ALA A 534 -8.19 23.35 8.12
N ALA A 535 -9.14 22.67 7.48
CA ALA A 535 -8.93 21.88 6.28
C ALA A 535 -10.16 21.96 5.35
N TYR A 536 -9.94 21.68 4.07
CA TYR A 536 -10.99 21.56 3.07
C TYR A 536 -10.85 20.19 2.37
N PRO A 537 -11.73 19.24 2.68
CA PRO A 537 -11.79 17.94 1.98
C PRO A 537 -12.20 18.17 0.53
N LEU A 538 -11.40 17.64 -0.40
CA LEU A 538 -11.59 17.82 -1.84
C LEU A 538 -12.30 16.62 -2.46
N PHE A 539 -11.61 15.47 -2.49
CA PHE A 539 -12.09 14.23 -3.10
C PHE A 539 -11.35 13.02 -2.55
N ILE A 540 -11.86 11.82 -2.86
CA ILE A 540 -11.16 10.55 -2.69
C ILE A 540 -10.63 10.15 -4.08
N LEU A 541 -9.36 9.77 -4.17
CA LEU A 541 -8.73 9.27 -5.38
C LEU A 541 -8.62 7.74 -5.30
N LYS A 542 -9.43 7.03 -6.10
CA LYS A 542 -9.50 5.55 -6.14
C LYS A 542 -8.24 4.93 -6.73
N PHE A 543 -8.05 3.63 -6.49
CA PHE A 543 -7.00 2.84 -7.09
C PHE A 543 -7.43 2.31 -8.44
N VAL A 544 -6.47 2.18 -9.37
CA VAL A 544 -6.72 1.72 -10.74
C VAL A 544 -5.68 0.67 -11.12
N PHE A 545 -6.17 -0.52 -11.49
CA PHE A 545 -5.34 -1.60 -12.02
C PHE A 545 -5.92 -2.10 -13.34
N GLY A 546 -5.05 -2.45 -14.29
CA GLY A 546 -5.42 -3.18 -15.48
C GLY A 546 -5.07 -4.66 -15.28
N ARG A 547 -5.97 -5.56 -15.67
CA ARG A 547 -5.71 -7.00 -15.64
C ARG A 547 -6.13 -7.68 -16.95
N ALA A 548 -5.51 -8.81 -17.24
CA ALA A 548 -6.00 -9.69 -18.29
C ALA A 548 -7.36 -10.29 -17.90
N GLU A 549 -8.30 -10.42 -18.84
CA GLU A 549 -9.67 -10.92 -18.57
C GLU A 549 -9.70 -12.31 -17.93
N TYR A 550 -8.66 -13.12 -18.12
CA TYR A 550 -8.54 -14.44 -17.54
C TYR A 550 -8.01 -14.46 -16.09
N VAL A 551 -7.65 -13.32 -15.51
CA VAL A 551 -7.29 -13.22 -14.09
C VAL A 551 -8.57 -13.13 -13.26
N ASP A 552 -8.77 -14.09 -12.38
CA ASP A 552 -9.87 -14.13 -11.42
C ASP A 552 -9.29 -14.08 -10.00
N PHE A 553 -9.62 -13.04 -9.26
CA PHE A 553 -9.14 -12.86 -7.88
C PHE A 553 -9.78 -13.87 -6.91
N GLY A 554 -10.93 -14.47 -7.27
CA GLY A 554 -11.71 -15.37 -6.40
C GLY A 554 -12.59 -14.64 -5.39
N TYR A 555 -12.73 -13.31 -5.52
CA TYR A 555 -13.59 -12.45 -4.69
C TYR A 555 -13.99 -11.20 -5.47
N ASP A 556 -15.03 -10.50 -4.99
CA ASP A 556 -15.48 -9.22 -5.53
C ASP A 556 -14.57 -8.09 -5.00
N LEU A 557 -13.84 -7.41 -5.88
CA LEU A 557 -12.93 -6.31 -5.51
C LEU A 557 -13.69 -4.99 -5.35
N MET A 558 -14.10 -4.67 -4.12
CA MET A 558 -14.71 -3.37 -3.77
C MET A 558 -13.71 -2.42 -3.12
N SER A 559 -12.92 -2.93 -2.17
CA SER A 559 -11.92 -2.14 -1.44
C SER A 559 -10.81 -3.01 -0.88
N THR A 560 -9.61 -2.45 -0.75
CA THR A 560 -8.45 -3.10 -0.12
C THR A 560 -7.58 -2.09 0.61
N LEU A 561 -7.19 -2.42 1.84
CA LEU A 561 -6.32 -1.54 2.65
C LEU A 561 -4.89 -1.50 2.12
N ALA A 562 -4.50 -2.49 1.37
CA ALA A 562 -3.14 -2.64 0.83
C ALA A 562 -2.87 -1.80 -0.42
N LEU A 563 -3.87 -1.09 -0.98
CA LEU A 563 -3.76 -0.22 -2.16
C LEU A 563 -3.55 -0.98 -3.49
N TYR A 564 -3.74 -2.28 -3.51
CA TYR A 564 -3.64 -3.17 -4.69
C TYR A 564 -4.65 -4.31 -4.55
N PRO A 565 -5.02 -5.01 -5.64
CA PRO A 565 -5.83 -6.23 -5.56
C PRO A 565 -5.06 -7.32 -4.81
N GLN A 566 -5.63 -7.85 -3.71
CA GLN A 566 -4.99 -8.89 -2.92
C GLN A 566 -4.89 -10.20 -3.72
N ILE A 567 -3.75 -10.83 -3.69
CA ILE A 567 -3.52 -12.15 -4.30
C ILE A 567 -3.60 -13.20 -3.20
N THR A 568 -4.62 -14.05 -3.26
CA THR A 568 -4.94 -15.02 -2.24
C THR A 568 -4.79 -16.46 -2.76
N GLU A 569 -5.02 -17.45 -1.90
CA GLU A 569 -5.11 -18.84 -2.28
C GLU A 569 -6.18 -19.14 -3.34
N ASN A 570 -7.17 -18.25 -3.49
CA ASN A 570 -8.28 -18.39 -4.43
C ASN A 570 -8.03 -17.73 -5.79
N THR A 571 -7.00 -16.91 -5.91
CA THR A 571 -6.65 -16.24 -7.17
C THR A 571 -6.21 -17.26 -8.22
N GLN A 572 -6.72 -17.15 -9.46
CA GLN A 572 -6.47 -18.11 -10.53
C GLN A 572 -6.40 -17.47 -11.91
N LEU A 573 -5.78 -18.19 -12.85
CA LEU A 573 -5.82 -17.87 -14.27
C LEU A 573 -6.78 -18.83 -14.99
N THR A 574 -7.83 -18.30 -15.62
CA THR A 574 -8.90 -19.07 -16.26
C THR A 574 -8.68 -19.28 -17.76
N ARG A 575 -7.40 -19.29 -18.20
CA ARG A 575 -6.97 -19.50 -19.60
C ARG A 575 -6.68 -20.95 -19.92
#